data_fb9202080ff9a14555537128f6fa35ca
#
_entry.id   fb9202080ff9a14555537128f6fa35ca
#
_cell.length_a   1.000
_cell.length_b   1.000
_cell.length_c   1.000
_cell.angle_alpha   90.00
_cell.angle_beta   90.00
_cell.angle_gamma   90.00
#
_symmetry.space_group_name_H-M   'P 1'
#
loop_
_entity.id
_entity.type
_entity.pdbx_description
1 polymer ?
#
loop_
_entity_poly.entity_id
_entity_poly.type
_entity_poly.pdbx_seq_one_letter_code
_entity_poly.pdbx_strand_id
1 'polypeptide(L)'
;MTKHHVLILGGGFAGVETAIFLRKKGHKVTMISNRDYFYIFPTSIWIPTGEVDFDDIKVPLDEIAQAHGFDVIIDEVQQIHSKEKRVVCANGEHQAEYLVIAMGSGKMKHAGAENFLSICGVPEDSLEIKAHIDALIARGSGKIAMGFGGNPKDASNVRGGPVFEVLFNVHNMLKKKGLLDQFELTFFAPMESPGARMGHQAVKMMDIYFSKLGVKTQVGKKIKRFEEDGIVFEDDSKIESDFTMFVPAGDGHPVFAGSDLPLNEAGLIKINDYCEVMHDYDETSEVYGVFAIGDSVALDGPDWRAKQGHIAEVMGRNVATNIDEMTRGHERRESYIHHLNILCVMDGGNGASFVFRNDKGGKMIPLPIVGHWLKKGWGWYCRNSKLGKIPRVPGM
;
A
#
# COMPACT_ATOMS: atom_id res chain seq x y z
N MET A 1 -0.59 -35.96 4.85
CA MET A 1 -0.15 -34.59 5.14
C MET A 1 -1.00 -34.05 6.26
N THR A 2 -0.39 -33.65 7.35
CA THR A 2 -1.09 -33.08 8.52
C THR A 2 -1.60 -31.69 8.12
N LYS A 3 -2.92 -31.49 8.19
CA LYS A 3 -3.53 -30.18 7.87
C LYS A 3 -3.48 -29.33 9.13
N HIS A 4 -2.72 -28.25 9.09
CA HIS A 4 -2.63 -27.29 10.18
C HIS A 4 -3.59 -26.13 9.97
N HIS A 5 -4.04 -25.52 11.07
CA HIS A 5 -4.89 -24.34 11.04
C HIS A 5 -4.02 -23.08 11.10
N VAL A 6 -4.22 -22.22 10.12
CA VAL A 6 -3.54 -20.91 10.01
C VAL A 6 -4.55 -19.79 10.13
N LEU A 7 -4.36 -18.89 11.06
CA LEU A 7 -5.13 -17.66 11.21
C LEU A 7 -4.40 -16.51 10.52
N ILE A 8 -5.10 -15.80 9.64
CA ILE A 8 -4.57 -14.65 8.89
C ILE A 8 -5.32 -13.40 9.30
N LEU A 9 -4.60 -12.35 9.70
CA LEU A 9 -5.16 -11.05 10.06
C LEU A 9 -4.99 -10.07 8.90
N GLY A 10 -6.06 -9.69 8.26
CA GLY A 10 -6.12 -8.72 7.17
C GLY A 10 -6.42 -9.30 5.80
N GLY A 11 -7.48 -8.78 5.16
CA GLY A 11 -7.98 -9.14 3.81
C GLY A 11 -7.35 -8.31 2.67
N GLY A 12 -6.10 -7.84 2.83
CA GLY A 12 -5.35 -7.11 1.82
C GLY A 12 -4.51 -8.01 0.90
N PHE A 13 -3.61 -7.39 0.10
CA PHE A 13 -2.74 -8.08 -0.87
C PHE A 13 -1.96 -9.24 -0.25
N ALA A 14 -1.28 -9.00 0.88
CA ALA A 14 -0.48 -10.01 1.56
C ALA A 14 -1.35 -11.16 2.10
N GLY A 15 -2.42 -10.83 2.83
CA GLY A 15 -3.28 -11.84 3.48
C GLY A 15 -4.02 -12.72 2.49
N VAL A 16 -4.65 -12.13 1.47
CA VAL A 16 -5.36 -12.89 0.42
C VAL A 16 -4.41 -13.81 -0.34
N GLU A 17 -3.21 -13.34 -0.68
CA GLU A 17 -2.21 -14.18 -1.34
C GLU A 17 -1.77 -15.36 -0.47
N THR A 18 -1.51 -15.10 0.81
CA THR A 18 -1.16 -16.14 1.79
C THR A 18 -2.27 -17.20 1.89
N ALA A 19 -3.53 -16.76 2.01
CA ALA A 19 -4.67 -17.66 2.10
C ALA A 19 -4.77 -18.58 0.88
N ILE A 20 -4.69 -18.03 -0.33
CA ILE A 20 -4.74 -18.77 -1.58
C ILE A 20 -3.63 -19.83 -1.64
N PHE A 21 -2.38 -19.47 -1.29
CA PHE A 21 -1.25 -20.39 -1.40
C PHE A 21 -1.25 -21.46 -0.29
N LEU A 22 -1.67 -21.15 0.93
CA LEU A 22 -1.87 -22.13 2.00
C LEU A 22 -2.97 -23.14 1.64
N ARG A 23 -4.07 -22.68 1.05
CA ARG A 23 -5.14 -23.58 0.59
C ARG A 23 -4.68 -24.53 -0.52
N LYS A 24 -3.86 -24.07 -1.46
CA LYS A 24 -3.24 -24.93 -2.47
C LYS A 24 -2.34 -26.01 -1.86
N LYS A 25 -1.77 -25.76 -0.69
CA LYS A 25 -0.96 -26.71 0.07
C LYS A 25 -1.80 -27.58 1.02
N GLY A 26 -3.11 -27.33 1.12
CA GLY A 26 -4.07 -28.16 1.87
C GLY A 26 -4.28 -27.75 3.33
N HIS A 27 -3.67 -26.66 3.81
CA HIS A 27 -3.88 -26.16 5.17
C HIS A 27 -5.29 -25.61 5.37
N LYS A 28 -5.83 -25.68 6.59
CA LYS A 28 -7.04 -24.96 6.97
C LYS A 28 -6.69 -23.50 7.20
N VAL A 29 -7.47 -22.59 6.63
CA VAL A 29 -7.22 -21.13 6.73
C VAL A 29 -8.48 -20.44 7.19
N THR A 30 -8.35 -19.58 8.21
CA THR A 30 -9.35 -18.60 8.62
C THR A 30 -8.74 -17.20 8.47
N MET A 31 -9.39 -16.32 7.73
CA MET A 31 -9.01 -14.93 7.58
C MET A 31 -9.92 -14.02 8.41
N ILE A 32 -9.35 -13.09 9.17
CA ILE A 32 -10.09 -12.02 9.84
C ILE A 32 -9.82 -10.72 9.11
N SER A 33 -10.86 -10.01 8.73
CA SER A 33 -10.78 -8.72 8.03
C SER A 33 -11.81 -7.74 8.57
N ASN A 34 -11.44 -6.48 8.70
CA ASN A 34 -12.36 -5.40 9.06
C ASN A 34 -13.22 -4.90 7.88
N ARG A 35 -13.06 -5.49 6.70
CA ARG A 35 -13.85 -5.21 5.48
C ARG A 35 -14.22 -6.52 4.82
N ASP A 36 -15.37 -6.54 4.19
CA ASP A 36 -15.90 -7.68 3.46
C ASP A 36 -15.40 -7.80 2.01
N TYR A 37 -14.48 -6.89 1.60
CA TYR A 37 -13.90 -6.86 0.26
C TYR A 37 -12.39 -6.68 0.25
N PHE A 38 -11.75 -7.27 -0.74
CA PHE A 38 -10.40 -6.96 -1.19
C PHE A 38 -10.43 -5.73 -2.10
N TYR A 39 -9.58 -4.74 -1.83
CA TYR A 39 -9.53 -3.49 -2.58
C TYR A 39 -8.27 -3.40 -3.44
N ILE A 40 -8.44 -3.15 -4.75
CA ILE A 40 -7.33 -3.08 -5.71
C ILE A 40 -6.74 -1.66 -5.71
N PHE A 41 -6.06 -1.28 -4.64
CA PHE A 41 -5.47 0.05 -4.45
C PHE A 41 -4.71 0.63 -5.66
N PRO A 42 -3.90 -0.12 -6.44
CA PRO A 42 -3.18 0.46 -7.57
C PRO A 42 -4.07 1.02 -8.69
N THR A 43 -5.34 0.67 -8.71
CA THR A 43 -6.32 1.15 -9.69
C THR A 43 -7.24 2.25 -9.15
N SER A 44 -7.21 2.52 -7.84
CA SER A 44 -8.01 3.58 -7.20
C SER A 44 -7.65 4.99 -7.68
N ILE A 45 -6.46 5.16 -8.24
CA ILE A 45 -5.97 6.43 -8.79
C ILE A 45 -6.87 7.01 -9.91
N TRP A 46 -7.72 6.18 -10.51
CA TRP A 46 -8.64 6.59 -11.59
C TRP A 46 -10.04 6.96 -11.10
N ILE A 47 -10.39 6.66 -9.85
CA ILE A 47 -11.68 7.07 -9.27
C ILE A 47 -11.81 8.60 -9.23
N PRO A 48 -10.79 9.37 -8.79
CA PRO A 48 -10.87 10.83 -8.78
C PRO A 48 -11.19 11.47 -10.13
N THR A 49 -10.86 10.81 -11.23
CA THR A 49 -11.14 11.28 -12.60
C THR A 49 -12.36 10.64 -13.24
N GLY A 50 -13.00 9.68 -12.56
CA GLY A 50 -14.18 8.97 -13.07
C GLY A 50 -13.87 7.97 -14.18
N GLU A 51 -12.61 7.53 -14.33
CA GLU A 51 -12.24 6.53 -15.34
C GLU A 51 -12.52 5.09 -14.90
N VAL A 52 -12.68 4.87 -13.58
CA VAL A 52 -13.01 3.59 -12.97
C VAL A 52 -13.99 3.85 -11.84
N ASP A 53 -15.02 3.03 -11.76
CA ASP A 53 -15.98 3.09 -10.67
C ASP A 53 -15.45 2.39 -9.43
N PHE A 54 -15.87 2.88 -8.26
CA PHE A 54 -15.42 2.36 -6.97
C PHE A 54 -15.73 0.86 -6.80
N ASP A 55 -16.88 0.41 -7.29
CA ASP A 55 -17.30 -0.98 -7.20
C ASP A 55 -16.52 -1.91 -8.14
N ASP A 56 -15.95 -1.39 -9.21
CA ASP A 56 -15.14 -2.19 -10.14
C ASP A 56 -13.85 -2.71 -9.52
N ILE A 57 -13.33 -2.02 -8.51
CA ILE A 57 -12.06 -2.37 -7.85
C ILE A 57 -12.23 -3.01 -6.47
N LYS A 58 -13.47 -3.22 -6.05
CA LYS A 58 -13.80 -4.06 -4.89
C LYS A 58 -14.04 -5.50 -5.36
N VAL A 59 -13.46 -6.44 -4.65
CA VAL A 59 -13.66 -7.87 -4.87
C VAL A 59 -14.16 -8.49 -3.56
N PRO A 60 -15.40 -9.00 -3.48
CA PRO A 60 -15.93 -9.58 -2.25
C PRO A 60 -15.01 -10.68 -1.71
N LEU A 61 -14.67 -10.63 -0.42
CA LEU A 61 -13.78 -11.62 0.19
C LEU A 61 -14.43 -13.00 0.29
N ASP A 62 -15.74 -13.07 0.41
CA ASP A 62 -16.51 -14.33 0.41
C ASP A 62 -16.42 -15.03 -0.96
N GLU A 63 -16.47 -14.30 -2.09
CA GLU A 63 -16.28 -14.89 -3.41
C GLU A 63 -14.84 -15.45 -3.57
N ILE A 64 -13.83 -14.73 -3.08
CA ILE A 64 -12.45 -15.23 -3.08
C ILE A 64 -12.32 -16.45 -2.17
N ALA A 65 -12.91 -16.39 -0.98
CA ALA A 65 -12.91 -17.47 -0.01
C ALA A 65 -13.58 -18.73 -0.56
N GLN A 66 -14.74 -18.59 -1.20
CA GLN A 66 -15.44 -19.68 -1.85
C GLN A 66 -14.62 -20.30 -2.98
N ALA A 67 -13.99 -19.46 -3.83
CA ALA A 67 -13.20 -19.94 -4.95
C ALA A 67 -11.96 -20.75 -4.52
N HIS A 68 -11.40 -20.45 -3.35
CA HIS A 68 -10.17 -21.07 -2.85
C HIS A 68 -10.35 -21.97 -1.62
N GLY A 69 -11.53 -22.00 -1.03
CA GLY A 69 -11.89 -22.91 0.07
C GLY A 69 -11.32 -22.49 1.43
N PHE A 70 -11.33 -21.21 1.81
CA PHE A 70 -10.97 -20.75 3.14
C PHE A 70 -12.14 -20.01 3.82
N ASP A 71 -12.06 -19.85 5.15
CA ASP A 71 -13.07 -19.16 5.92
C ASP A 71 -12.73 -17.68 6.08
N VAL A 72 -13.72 -16.79 6.01
CA VAL A 72 -13.58 -15.35 6.29
C VAL A 72 -14.48 -14.96 7.45
N ILE A 73 -13.92 -14.19 8.38
CA ILE A 73 -14.62 -13.58 9.50
C ILE A 73 -14.48 -12.06 9.34
N ILE A 74 -15.60 -11.36 9.24
CA ILE A 74 -15.58 -9.89 9.21
C ILE A 74 -15.69 -9.41 10.64
N ASP A 75 -14.54 -8.95 11.16
CA ASP A 75 -14.40 -8.47 12.53
C ASP A 75 -13.20 -7.51 12.66
N GLU A 76 -13.17 -6.73 13.72
CA GLU A 76 -12.10 -5.79 14.03
C GLU A 76 -11.16 -6.38 15.08
N VAL A 77 -9.89 -6.54 14.71
CA VAL A 77 -8.83 -6.99 15.63
C VAL A 77 -8.53 -5.86 16.62
N GLN A 78 -8.63 -6.16 17.90
CA GLN A 78 -8.38 -5.22 19.01
C GLN A 78 -7.05 -5.49 19.71
N GLN A 79 -6.64 -6.76 19.84
CA GLN A 79 -5.38 -7.13 20.49
C GLN A 79 -4.83 -8.43 19.91
N ILE A 80 -3.52 -8.53 19.87
CA ILE A 80 -2.80 -9.73 19.42
C ILE A 80 -1.93 -10.25 20.57
N HIS A 81 -2.13 -11.49 20.96
CA HIS A 81 -1.28 -12.26 21.86
C HIS A 81 -0.44 -13.22 21.01
N SER A 82 0.68 -12.71 20.51
CA SER A 82 1.46 -13.41 19.48
C SER A 82 2.04 -14.71 20.00
N LYS A 83 2.52 -14.73 21.25
CA LYS A 83 3.05 -15.93 21.91
C LYS A 83 2.04 -17.08 22.00
N GLU A 84 0.78 -16.73 22.22
CA GLU A 84 -0.32 -17.69 22.31
C GLU A 84 -0.95 -17.97 20.94
N LYS A 85 -0.57 -17.22 19.90
CA LYS A 85 -1.23 -17.21 18.58
C LYS A 85 -2.75 -16.99 18.71
N ARG A 86 -3.14 -16.15 19.67
CA ARG A 86 -4.51 -15.78 20.02
C ARG A 86 -4.76 -14.32 19.68
N VAL A 87 -5.93 -14.06 19.18
CA VAL A 87 -6.36 -12.72 18.72
C VAL A 87 -7.70 -12.39 19.35
N VAL A 88 -7.78 -11.23 19.98
CA VAL A 88 -9.02 -10.66 20.50
C VAL A 88 -9.60 -9.73 19.45
N CYS A 89 -10.83 -9.99 19.05
CA CYS A 89 -11.60 -9.17 18.13
C CYS A 89 -12.80 -8.54 18.84
N ALA A 90 -13.50 -7.63 18.15
CA ALA A 90 -14.65 -6.96 18.71
C ALA A 90 -15.79 -7.94 19.13
N ASN A 91 -15.94 -9.04 18.39
CA ASN A 91 -17.04 -10.00 18.58
C ASN A 91 -16.59 -11.38 19.08
N GLY A 92 -15.32 -11.54 19.48
CA GLY A 92 -14.83 -12.81 20.03
C GLY A 92 -13.32 -12.98 19.98
N GLU A 93 -12.87 -14.17 20.34
CA GLU A 93 -11.45 -14.55 20.32
C GLU A 93 -11.20 -15.70 19.37
N HIS A 94 -10.04 -15.67 18.70
CA HIS A 94 -9.63 -16.70 17.76
C HIS A 94 -8.19 -17.14 18.04
N GLN A 95 -7.93 -18.43 17.86
CA GLN A 95 -6.61 -19.02 18.06
C GLN A 95 -6.36 -20.10 17.00
N ALA A 96 -5.10 -20.24 16.59
CA ALA A 96 -4.69 -21.25 15.61
C ALA A 96 -3.27 -21.75 15.89
N GLU A 97 -2.81 -22.77 15.16
CA GLU A 97 -1.46 -23.30 15.27
C GLU A 97 -0.43 -22.34 14.68
N TYR A 98 -0.82 -21.60 13.65
CA TYR A 98 0.02 -20.57 13.00
C TYR A 98 -0.76 -19.26 12.90
N LEU A 99 -0.03 -18.15 13.06
CA LEU A 99 -0.58 -16.80 12.96
C LEU A 99 0.17 -15.99 11.90
N VAL A 100 -0.55 -15.38 10.98
CA VAL A 100 0.01 -14.48 9.95
C VAL A 100 -0.60 -13.09 10.08
N ILE A 101 0.22 -12.08 10.38
CA ILE A 101 -0.21 -10.70 10.57
C ILE A 101 0.01 -9.93 9.26
N ALA A 102 -1.09 -9.56 8.60
CA ALA A 102 -1.12 -8.90 7.29
C ALA A 102 -2.04 -7.66 7.27
N MET A 103 -2.13 -6.96 8.41
CA MET A 103 -3.10 -5.88 8.66
C MET A 103 -2.73 -4.55 8.00
N GLY A 104 -1.56 -4.46 7.36
CA GLY A 104 -1.06 -3.23 6.80
C GLY A 104 -0.45 -2.31 7.86
N SER A 105 -0.36 -1.01 7.54
CA SER A 105 0.24 0.01 8.40
C SER A 105 -0.78 1.07 8.79
N GLY A 106 -0.59 1.66 9.95
CA GLY A 106 -1.19 2.93 10.31
C GLY A 106 -0.65 4.08 9.45
N LYS A 107 -1.02 5.28 9.81
CA LYS A 107 -0.58 6.52 9.15
C LYS A 107 -0.02 7.48 10.18
N MET A 108 1.06 8.16 9.83
CA MET A 108 1.59 9.26 10.63
C MET A 108 0.51 10.33 10.81
N LYS A 109 0.37 10.80 12.05
CA LYS A 109 -0.57 11.87 12.37
C LYS A 109 0.04 13.23 12.00
N HIS A 110 -0.80 14.09 11.44
CA HIS A 110 -0.47 15.48 11.13
C HIS A 110 -1.47 16.42 11.78
N ALA A 111 -1.02 17.61 12.19
CA ALA A 111 -1.92 18.64 12.68
C ALA A 111 -2.83 19.13 11.54
N GLY A 112 -4.13 19.21 11.77
CA GLY A 112 -5.12 19.58 10.76
C GLY A 112 -5.42 18.46 9.77
N ALA A 113 -5.28 17.18 10.18
CA ALA A 113 -5.52 16.02 9.31
C ALA A 113 -6.95 15.97 8.72
N GLU A 114 -7.89 16.63 9.34
CA GLU A 114 -9.27 16.82 8.85
C GLU A 114 -9.37 17.67 7.59
N ASN A 115 -8.31 18.40 7.24
CA ASN A 115 -8.26 19.32 6.10
C ASN A 115 -7.60 18.71 4.84
N PHE A 116 -7.33 17.41 4.82
CA PHE A 116 -6.88 16.70 3.62
C PHE A 116 -7.52 15.33 3.50
N LEU A 117 -7.60 14.84 2.26
CA LEU A 117 -7.97 13.46 1.94
C LEU A 117 -6.76 12.69 1.41
N SER A 118 -6.78 11.35 1.55
CA SER A 118 -5.67 10.52 1.10
C SER A 118 -6.12 9.41 0.16
N ILE A 119 -5.62 9.39 -1.07
CA ILE A 119 -5.85 8.26 -1.99
C ILE A 119 -5.35 6.91 -1.45
N CYS A 120 -4.49 6.93 -0.43
CA CYS A 120 -4.01 5.76 0.31
C CYS A 120 -4.59 5.68 1.73
N GLY A 121 -5.67 6.40 2.02
CA GLY A 121 -6.44 6.34 3.26
C GLY A 121 -7.40 5.15 3.30
N VAL A 122 -8.61 5.39 3.80
CA VAL A 122 -9.69 4.41 3.63
C VAL A 122 -10.15 4.41 2.17
N PRO A 123 -10.66 3.29 1.64
CA PRO A 123 -11.08 3.21 0.23
C PRO A 123 -12.05 4.31 -0.21
N GLU A 124 -12.96 4.71 0.68
CA GLU A 124 -13.99 5.71 0.45
C GLU A 124 -13.44 7.12 0.23
N ASP A 125 -12.24 7.44 0.76
CA ASP A 125 -11.55 8.72 0.50
C ASP A 125 -11.43 9.01 -1.01
N SER A 126 -11.30 7.97 -1.84
CA SER A 126 -11.23 8.12 -3.29
C SER A 126 -12.49 8.72 -3.92
N LEU A 127 -13.65 8.44 -3.34
CA LEU A 127 -14.94 9.02 -3.75
C LEU A 127 -15.06 10.48 -3.29
N GLU A 128 -14.60 10.78 -2.07
CA GLU A 128 -14.61 12.15 -1.55
C GLU A 128 -13.63 13.02 -2.33
N ILE A 129 -12.43 12.51 -2.67
CA ILE A 129 -11.48 13.19 -3.56
C ILE A 129 -12.15 13.51 -4.91
N LYS A 130 -12.87 12.55 -5.49
CA LYS A 130 -13.63 12.77 -6.73
C LYS A 130 -14.67 13.88 -6.55
N ALA A 131 -15.45 13.85 -5.48
CA ALA A 131 -16.49 14.83 -5.23
C ALA A 131 -15.93 16.27 -5.10
N HIS A 132 -14.79 16.44 -4.41
CA HIS A 132 -14.10 17.73 -4.32
C HIS A 132 -13.62 18.22 -5.69
N ILE A 133 -12.99 17.35 -6.48
CA ILE A 133 -12.53 17.70 -7.83
C ILE A 133 -13.70 18.06 -8.73
N ASP A 134 -14.78 17.30 -8.71
CA ASP A 134 -16.00 17.58 -9.50
C ASP A 134 -16.63 18.92 -9.11
N ALA A 135 -16.66 19.27 -7.81
CA ALA A 135 -17.15 20.57 -7.33
C ALA A 135 -16.30 21.74 -7.86
N LEU A 136 -14.97 21.58 -7.86
CA LEU A 136 -14.08 22.60 -8.43
C LEU A 136 -14.25 22.74 -9.93
N ILE A 137 -14.44 21.64 -10.65
CA ILE A 137 -14.73 21.64 -12.11
C ILE A 137 -16.07 22.35 -12.38
N ALA A 138 -17.09 22.09 -11.57
CA ALA A 138 -18.38 22.77 -11.70
C ALA A 138 -18.28 24.28 -11.40
N ARG A 139 -17.38 24.69 -10.49
CA ARG A 139 -17.04 26.09 -10.21
C ARG A 139 -16.29 26.74 -11.39
N GLY A 140 -15.60 25.93 -12.18
CA GLY A 140 -14.83 26.36 -13.35
C GLY A 140 -13.38 26.80 -13.05
N SER A 141 -12.93 26.77 -11.80
CA SER A 141 -11.55 27.12 -11.41
C SER A 141 -11.20 26.53 -10.06
N GLY A 142 -9.89 26.39 -9.78
CA GLY A 142 -9.45 25.95 -8.45
C GLY A 142 -7.95 25.84 -8.27
N LYS A 143 -7.53 25.85 -6.99
CA LYS A 143 -6.18 25.54 -6.58
C LYS A 143 -6.17 24.14 -5.93
N ILE A 144 -5.43 23.22 -6.49
CA ILE A 144 -5.35 21.84 -6.01
C ILE A 144 -3.90 21.55 -5.60
N ALA A 145 -3.70 21.20 -4.32
CA ALA A 145 -2.40 20.79 -3.81
C ALA A 145 -2.37 19.29 -3.55
N MET A 146 -1.36 18.59 -4.07
CA MET A 146 -1.18 17.16 -3.87
C MET A 146 0.23 16.85 -3.39
N GLY A 147 0.35 16.04 -2.33
CA GLY A 147 1.65 15.76 -1.74
C GLY A 147 1.72 14.45 -0.96
N PHE A 148 2.92 14.12 -0.51
CA PHE A 148 3.13 12.98 0.37
C PHE A 148 4.22 13.23 1.40
N GLY A 149 4.11 12.55 2.53
CA GLY A 149 5.05 12.63 3.65
C GLY A 149 6.12 11.55 3.63
N GLY A 150 7.08 11.68 4.54
CA GLY A 150 8.08 10.68 4.88
C GLY A 150 8.01 10.32 6.35
N ASN A 151 8.45 9.09 6.71
CA ASN A 151 8.64 8.69 8.09
C ASN A 151 10.15 8.72 8.42
N PRO A 152 10.61 9.61 9.31
CA PRO A 152 12.03 9.69 9.66
C PRO A 152 12.54 8.45 10.41
N LYS A 153 11.65 7.67 11.01
CA LYS A 153 11.98 6.46 11.76
C LYS A 153 12.03 5.21 10.89
N ASP A 154 11.38 5.23 9.72
CA ASP A 154 11.41 4.13 8.75
C ASP A 154 11.20 4.63 7.34
N ALA A 155 12.31 4.75 6.63
CA ALA A 155 12.29 5.24 5.26
C ALA A 155 11.49 4.36 4.28
N SER A 156 11.23 3.07 4.56
CA SER A 156 10.46 2.19 3.67
C SER A 156 8.98 2.56 3.55
N ASN A 157 8.45 3.38 4.46
CA ASN A 157 7.03 3.70 4.59
C ASN A 157 6.52 4.87 3.73
N VAL A 158 7.31 5.38 2.80
CA VAL A 158 6.90 6.48 1.89
C VAL A 158 6.09 5.93 0.70
N ARG A 159 5.00 6.59 0.33
CA ARG A 159 4.12 6.24 -0.80
C ARG A 159 3.86 7.43 -1.70
N GLY A 160 4.82 7.79 -2.54
CA GLY A 160 4.68 8.91 -3.49
C GLY A 160 4.02 8.54 -4.82
N GLY A 161 4.15 7.29 -5.26
CA GLY A 161 3.63 6.85 -6.57
C GLY A 161 2.18 7.25 -6.84
N PRO A 162 1.22 6.90 -5.98
CA PRO A 162 -0.19 7.24 -6.17
C PRO A 162 -0.46 8.74 -6.26
N VAL A 163 0.32 9.57 -5.56
CA VAL A 163 0.15 11.04 -5.63
C VAL A 163 0.52 11.57 -7.01
N PHE A 164 1.64 11.13 -7.56
CA PHE A 164 2.04 11.50 -8.92
C PHE A 164 0.98 11.06 -9.94
N GLU A 165 0.47 9.85 -9.80
CA GLU A 165 -0.52 9.31 -10.72
C GLU A 165 -1.84 10.09 -10.67
N VAL A 166 -2.39 10.38 -9.49
CA VAL A 166 -3.61 11.17 -9.37
C VAL A 166 -3.40 12.58 -9.93
N LEU A 167 -2.27 13.23 -9.59
CA LEU A 167 -1.95 14.57 -10.09
C LEU A 167 -1.92 14.62 -11.63
N PHE A 168 -1.25 13.65 -12.26
CA PHE A 168 -1.16 13.60 -13.72
C PHE A 168 -2.49 13.26 -14.39
N ASN A 169 -3.28 12.37 -13.78
CA ASN A 169 -4.61 12.03 -14.28
C ASN A 169 -5.56 13.23 -14.18
N VAL A 170 -5.54 13.97 -13.07
CA VAL A 170 -6.32 15.21 -12.90
C VAL A 170 -5.87 16.28 -13.89
N HIS A 171 -4.57 16.50 -14.06
CA HIS A 171 -4.04 17.43 -15.07
C HIS A 171 -4.55 17.07 -16.48
N ASN A 172 -4.45 15.80 -16.87
CA ASN A 172 -4.91 15.32 -18.18
C ASN A 172 -6.42 15.48 -18.35
N MET A 173 -7.21 15.22 -17.31
CA MET A 173 -8.67 15.43 -17.32
C MET A 173 -9.02 16.91 -17.50
N LEU A 174 -8.39 17.83 -16.75
CA LEU A 174 -8.61 19.27 -16.87
C LEU A 174 -8.24 19.77 -18.27
N LYS A 175 -7.14 19.26 -18.84
CA LYS A 175 -6.73 19.57 -20.22
C LYS A 175 -7.78 19.11 -21.23
N LYS A 176 -8.27 17.88 -21.12
CA LYS A 176 -9.33 17.35 -22.01
C LYS A 176 -10.64 18.15 -21.91
N LYS A 177 -10.94 18.73 -20.75
CA LYS A 177 -12.11 19.58 -20.52
C LYS A 177 -11.89 21.04 -20.94
N GLY A 178 -10.68 21.44 -21.35
CA GLY A 178 -10.34 22.82 -21.69
C GLY A 178 -10.33 23.79 -20.50
N LEU A 179 -10.11 23.25 -19.29
CA LEU A 179 -10.14 24.00 -18.02
C LEU A 179 -8.76 24.21 -17.41
N LEU A 180 -7.70 23.67 -18.00
CA LEU A 180 -6.37 23.64 -17.37
C LEU A 180 -5.87 25.03 -16.99
N ASP A 181 -6.07 26.05 -17.81
CA ASP A 181 -5.65 27.42 -17.56
C ASP A 181 -6.40 28.11 -16.40
N GLN A 182 -7.50 27.52 -15.94
CA GLN A 182 -8.30 28.01 -14.81
C GLN A 182 -7.93 27.34 -13.49
N PHE A 183 -7.03 26.34 -13.54
CA PHE A 183 -6.62 25.57 -12.37
C PHE A 183 -5.13 25.75 -12.08
N GLU A 184 -4.82 25.87 -10.81
CA GLU A 184 -3.46 25.81 -10.31
C GLU A 184 -3.22 24.44 -9.67
N LEU A 185 -2.27 23.69 -10.20
CA LEU A 185 -1.86 22.39 -9.63
C LEU A 185 -0.50 22.55 -8.96
N THR A 186 -0.43 22.20 -7.67
CA THR A 186 0.81 22.28 -6.88
C THR A 186 1.15 20.90 -6.31
N PHE A 187 2.35 20.43 -6.58
CA PHE A 187 2.94 19.27 -5.90
C PHE A 187 3.78 19.72 -4.72
N PHE A 188 3.66 19.04 -3.56
CA PHE A 188 4.48 19.37 -2.40
C PHE A 188 4.97 18.11 -1.66
N ALA A 189 6.17 18.21 -1.04
CA ALA A 189 6.74 17.14 -0.23
C ALA A 189 7.80 17.70 0.73
N PRO A 190 7.93 17.14 1.97
CA PRO A 190 8.92 17.60 2.92
C PRO A 190 10.37 17.20 2.57
N MET A 191 10.56 16.22 1.68
CA MET A 191 11.89 15.84 1.21
C MET A 191 12.34 16.69 0.02
N GLU A 192 13.64 16.94 -0.07
CA GLU A 192 14.25 17.75 -1.17
C GLU A 192 14.14 17.05 -2.53
N SER A 193 14.23 15.72 -2.57
CA SER A 193 14.18 14.93 -3.80
C SER A 193 13.09 13.86 -3.73
N PRO A 194 11.80 14.24 -3.93
CA PRO A 194 10.71 13.29 -3.99
C PRO A 194 10.94 12.24 -5.09
N GLY A 195 10.80 10.96 -4.74
CA GLY A 195 11.05 9.88 -5.70
C GLY A 195 12.52 9.41 -5.81
N ALA A 196 13.44 9.90 -4.97
CA ALA A 196 14.86 9.48 -4.97
C ALA A 196 15.06 7.96 -4.93
N ARG A 197 14.15 7.21 -4.30
CA ARG A 197 14.17 5.75 -4.29
C ARG A 197 14.01 5.11 -5.65
N MET A 198 13.35 5.77 -6.60
CA MET A 198 13.20 5.28 -7.97
C MET A 198 14.51 5.43 -8.77
N GLY A 199 15.50 6.13 -8.21
CA GLY A 199 16.80 6.41 -8.83
C GLY A 199 16.89 7.80 -9.44
N HIS A 200 18.13 8.26 -9.66
CA HIS A 200 18.43 9.62 -10.13
C HIS A 200 17.77 9.96 -11.48
N GLN A 201 17.72 9.00 -12.40
CA GLN A 201 17.04 9.19 -13.69
C GLN A 201 15.55 9.50 -13.52
N ALA A 202 14.87 8.81 -12.58
CA ALA A 202 13.44 9.02 -12.34
C ALA A 202 13.17 10.42 -11.76
N VAL A 203 13.99 10.88 -10.80
CA VAL A 203 13.89 12.24 -10.24
C VAL A 203 14.01 13.28 -11.35
N LYS A 204 15.06 13.19 -12.18
CA LYS A 204 15.25 14.12 -13.30
C LYS A 204 14.09 14.10 -14.30
N MET A 205 13.53 12.95 -14.58
CA MET A 205 12.34 12.85 -15.44
C MET A 205 11.11 13.49 -14.81
N MET A 206 10.90 13.33 -13.50
CA MET A 206 9.80 13.95 -12.78
C MET A 206 9.90 15.49 -12.82
N ASP A 207 11.07 16.07 -12.63
CA ASP A 207 11.30 17.53 -12.73
C ASP A 207 10.94 18.05 -14.13
N ILE A 208 11.35 17.30 -15.17
CA ILE A 208 11.00 17.63 -16.57
C ILE A 208 9.48 17.52 -16.78
N TYR A 209 8.83 16.52 -16.21
CA TYR A 209 7.39 16.35 -16.32
C TYR A 209 6.64 17.50 -15.64
N PHE A 210 6.96 17.83 -14.40
CA PHE A 210 6.33 18.95 -13.69
C PHE A 210 6.49 20.26 -14.44
N SER A 211 7.69 20.55 -14.93
CA SER A 211 7.96 21.76 -15.72
C SER A 211 7.12 21.81 -17.01
N LYS A 212 7.06 20.70 -17.76
CA LYS A 212 6.28 20.61 -19.01
C LYS A 212 4.78 20.72 -18.79
N LEU A 213 4.29 20.23 -17.65
CA LEU A 213 2.87 20.25 -17.32
C LEU A 213 2.45 21.55 -16.62
N GLY A 214 3.38 22.45 -16.31
CA GLY A 214 3.08 23.69 -15.59
C GLY A 214 2.65 23.45 -14.14
N VAL A 215 3.01 22.28 -13.56
CA VAL A 215 2.73 21.97 -12.16
C VAL A 215 3.73 22.71 -11.28
N LYS A 216 3.24 23.50 -10.32
CA LYS A 216 4.07 24.13 -9.30
C LYS A 216 4.63 23.09 -8.36
N THR A 217 5.84 23.31 -7.86
CA THR A 217 6.49 22.39 -6.92
C THR A 217 6.96 23.12 -5.67
N GLN A 218 6.68 22.56 -4.49
CA GLN A 218 7.17 23.00 -3.21
C GLN A 218 7.78 21.80 -2.47
N VAL A 219 9.09 21.65 -2.52
CA VAL A 219 9.81 20.51 -1.92
C VAL A 219 10.82 20.99 -0.87
N GLY A 220 11.24 20.10 0.03
CA GLY A 220 12.25 20.37 1.04
C GLY A 220 11.75 21.17 2.25
N LYS A 221 10.46 21.48 2.34
CA LYS A 221 9.88 22.20 3.49
C LYS A 221 9.07 21.27 4.37
N LYS A 222 9.36 21.27 5.65
CA LYS A 222 8.60 20.49 6.64
C LYS A 222 7.22 21.09 6.86
N ILE A 223 6.23 20.22 6.82
CA ILE A 223 4.81 20.58 7.03
C ILE A 223 4.58 20.82 8.52
N LYS A 224 4.04 21.99 8.87
CA LYS A 224 3.66 22.38 10.23
C LYS A 224 2.23 21.93 10.54
N ARG A 225 1.28 22.22 9.64
CA ARG A 225 -0.13 21.82 9.73
C ARG A 225 -0.85 21.99 8.39
N PHE A 226 -2.00 21.34 8.29
CA PHE A 226 -2.97 21.56 7.22
C PHE A 226 -4.09 22.48 7.72
N GLU A 227 -4.56 23.36 6.85
CA GLU A 227 -5.68 24.27 7.08
C GLU A 227 -6.72 24.07 5.96
N GLU A 228 -7.95 24.53 6.19
CA GLU A 228 -9.03 24.43 5.20
C GLU A 228 -8.66 25.08 3.84
N ASP A 229 -7.85 26.13 3.89
CA ASP A 229 -7.44 26.91 2.73
C ASP A 229 -5.96 26.66 2.32
N GLY A 230 -5.32 25.58 2.82
CA GLY A 230 -3.99 25.21 2.37
C GLY A 230 -3.06 24.54 3.37
N ILE A 231 -1.76 24.60 3.08
CA ILE A 231 -0.71 23.92 3.83
C ILE A 231 0.28 24.96 4.39
N VAL A 232 0.49 24.95 5.69
CA VAL A 232 1.44 25.80 6.39
C VAL A 232 2.72 25.02 6.72
N PHE A 233 3.88 25.57 6.39
CA PHE A 233 5.19 24.97 6.66
C PHE A 233 5.82 25.52 7.95
N GLU A 234 6.90 24.88 8.43
CA GLU A 234 7.59 25.29 9.65
C GLU A 234 8.23 26.69 9.55
N ASP A 235 8.52 27.17 8.35
CA ASP A 235 9.03 28.52 8.07
C ASP A 235 7.91 29.58 7.93
N ASP A 236 6.68 29.21 8.32
CA ASP A 236 5.44 29.99 8.22
C ASP A 236 5.03 30.38 6.78
N SER A 237 5.70 29.87 5.77
CA SER A 237 5.21 29.98 4.39
C SER A 237 3.98 29.07 4.18
N LYS A 238 3.12 29.44 3.22
CA LYS A 238 1.86 28.76 2.94
C LYS A 238 1.69 28.45 1.46
N ILE A 239 1.15 27.27 1.16
CA ILE A 239 0.51 26.97 -0.13
C ILE A 239 -0.99 27.19 0.08
N GLU A 240 -1.60 28.06 -0.69
CA GLU A 240 -3.05 28.18 -0.75
C GLU A 240 -3.64 27.06 -1.62
N SER A 241 -4.69 26.41 -1.18
CA SER A 241 -5.41 25.40 -1.95
C SER A 241 -6.88 25.36 -1.57
N ASP A 242 -7.73 25.16 -2.56
CA ASP A 242 -9.16 24.90 -2.38
C ASP A 242 -9.42 23.41 -2.07
N PHE A 243 -8.47 22.55 -2.42
CA PHE A 243 -8.51 21.13 -2.11
C PHE A 243 -7.09 20.58 -1.92
N THR A 244 -6.87 19.90 -0.82
CA THR A 244 -5.60 19.24 -0.50
C THR A 244 -5.74 17.72 -0.48
N MET A 245 -4.95 17.03 -1.31
CA MET A 245 -4.74 15.58 -1.21
C MET A 245 -3.35 15.30 -0.67
N PHE A 246 -3.26 14.57 0.43
CA PHE A 246 -1.97 14.23 1.03
C PHE A 246 -1.90 12.76 1.42
N VAL A 247 -0.79 12.11 1.10
CA VAL A 247 -0.52 10.74 1.54
C VAL A 247 0.48 10.76 2.69
N PRO A 248 0.01 10.62 3.94
CA PRO A 248 0.91 10.46 5.07
C PRO A 248 1.79 9.22 4.92
N ALA A 249 3.00 9.27 5.42
CA ALA A 249 3.83 8.07 5.48
C ALA A 249 3.18 7.01 6.38
N GLY A 250 3.50 5.74 6.12
CA GLY A 250 3.07 4.64 6.97
C GLY A 250 3.73 4.73 8.36
N ASP A 251 3.00 4.24 9.34
CA ASP A 251 3.42 4.10 10.74
C ASP A 251 2.89 2.77 11.28
N GLY A 252 3.24 2.38 12.49
CA GLY A 252 2.71 1.18 13.14
C GLY A 252 1.18 1.18 13.17
N HIS A 253 0.58 0.02 12.92
CA HIS A 253 -0.87 -0.11 13.09
C HIS A 253 -1.22 0.07 14.59
N PRO A 254 -2.28 0.81 14.96
CA PRO A 254 -2.60 1.12 16.36
C PRO A 254 -2.69 -0.13 17.27
N VAL A 255 -3.21 -1.24 16.75
CA VAL A 255 -3.32 -2.52 17.47
C VAL A 255 -1.96 -3.08 17.91
N PHE A 256 -0.88 -2.79 17.18
CA PHE A 256 0.43 -3.35 17.50
C PHE A 256 1.00 -2.81 18.81
N ALA A 257 0.77 -1.53 19.10
CA ALA A 257 1.25 -0.88 20.32
C ALA A 257 0.66 -1.49 21.60
N GLY A 258 -0.55 -2.06 21.53
CA GLY A 258 -1.22 -2.76 22.65
C GLY A 258 -0.99 -4.27 22.68
N SER A 259 -0.13 -4.81 21.81
CA SER A 259 0.13 -6.24 21.66
C SER A 259 1.54 -6.61 22.13
N ASP A 260 1.83 -7.89 22.30
CA ASP A 260 3.15 -8.42 22.72
C ASP A 260 4.14 -8.57 21.55
N LEU A 261 3.95 -7.79 20.47
CA LEU A 261 4.76 -7.84 19.26
C LEU A 261 6.05 -7.02 19.41
N PRO A 262 7.19 -7.51 18.89
CA PRO A 262 8.43 -6.72 18.82
C PRO A 262 8.34 -5.65 17.75
N LEU A 263 8.43 -4.39 18.12
CA LEU A 263 8.26 -3.26 17.22
C LEU A 263 9.56 -2.47 17.03
N ASN A 264 9.73 -1.88 15.85
CA ASN A 264 10.76 -0.86 15.62
C ASN A 264 10.26 0.52 16.12
N GLU A 265 11.09 1.55 15.99
CA GLU A 265 10.77 2.93 16.42
C GLU A 265 9.55 3.52 15.69
N ALA A 266 9.22 3.04 14.50
CA ALA A 266 8.04 3.43 13.74
C ALA A 266 6.81 2.58 14.09
N GLY A 267 6.87 1.73 15.13
CA GLY A 267 5.76 0.87 15.54
C GLY A 267 5.46 -0.29 14.59
N LEU A 268 6.38 -0.65 13.70
CA LEU A 268 6.24 -1.76 12.76
C LEU A 268 6.85 -3.04 13.35
N ILE A 269 6.27 -4.18 12.99
CA ILE A 269 6.67 -5.48 13.49
C ILE A 269 8.05 -5.86 12.95
N LYS A 270 8.99 -6.22 13.84
CA LYS A 270 10.31 -6.74 13.50
C LYS A 270 10.19 -8.18 13.01
N ILE A 271 10.79 -8.48 11.87
CA ILE A 271 10.80 -9.81 11.25
C ILE A 271 12.22 -10.18 10.81
N ASN A 272 12.46 -11.49 10.66
CA ASN A 272 13.64 -11.98 9.96
C ASN A 272 13.41 -12.07 8.44
N ASP A 273 14.41 -12.53 7.70
CA ASP A 273 14.37 -12.68 6.24
C ASP A 273 13.25 -13.60 5.72
N TYR A 274 12.73 -14.45 6.58
CA TYR A 274 11.69 -15.44 6.29
C TYR A 274 10.29 -14.98 6.71
N CYS A 275 10.17 -13.72 7.13
CA CYS A 275 8.93 -13.09 7.64
C CYS A 275 8.48 -13.64 9.01
N GLU A 276 9.32 -14.39 9.74
CA GLU A 276 9.03 -14.81 11.11
C GLU A 276 9.18 -13.62 12.06
N VAL A 277 8.26 -13.46 13.01
CA VAL A 277 8.30 -12.38 13.99
C VAL A 277 9.47 -12.59 14.93
N MET A 278 10.38 -11.60 15.00
CA MET A 278 11.58 -11.63 15.82
C MET A 278 11.25 -11.29 17.27
N HIS A 279 10.84 -12.26 18.05
CA HIS A 279 10.77 -12.06 19.48
C HIS A 279 12.19 -12.02 20.08
N ASP A 280 12.45 -11.13 21.05
CA ASP A 280 13.70 -11.14 21.84
C ASP A 280 13.67 -12.37 22.75
N TYR A 281 13.95 -13.54 22.19
CA TYR A 281 13.96 -14.80 22.91
C TYR A 281 15.37 -15.35 22.98
N ASP A 282 15.69 -15.85 24.16
CA ASP A 282 16.61 -16.96 24.37
C ASP A 282 16.26 -18.06 23.35
N GLU A 283 17.25 -18.66 22.69
CA GLU A 283 17.13 -19.70 21.66
C GLU A 283 16.26 -20.91 22.08
N THR A 284 15.82 -20.92 23.33
CA THR A 284 14.98 -21.96 23.95
C THR A 284 13.49 -21.63 24.00
N SER A 285 13.04 -20.42 23.59
CA SER A 285 11.64 -20.02 23.70
C SER A 285 10.84 -20.29 22.42
N GLU A 286 9.85 -21.15 22.57
CA GLU A 286 8.98 -21.72 21.53
C GLU A 286 7.90 -20.76 20.99
N VAL A 287 8.23 -19.58 20.49
CA VAL A 287 7.24 -18.84 19.70
C VAL A 287 7.44 -19.12 18.22
N TYR A 288 7.20 -20.34 17.92
CA TYR A 288 7.20 -20.93 16.61
C TYR A 288 5.85 -20.65 15.91
N GLY A 289 5.91 -20.25 14.62
CA GLY A 289 4.71 -20.19 13.80
C GLY A 289 3.96 -18.86 13.82
N VAL A 290 4.64 -17.74 14.16
CA VAL A 290 4.10 -16.39 14.02
C VAL A 290 4.85 -15.64 12.92
N PHE A 291 4.11 -15.12 11.96
CA PHE A 291 4.63 -14.39 10.80
C PHE A 291 3.98 -13.01 10.68
N ALA A 292 4.72 -12.07 10.13
CA ALA A 292 4.16 -10.77 9.74
C ALA A 292 4.64 -10.39 8.34
N ILE A 293 3.75 -9.76 7.53
CA ILE A 293 3.99 -9.53 6.12
C ILE A 293 3.37 -8.22 5.60
N GLY A 294 3.83 -7.79 4.44
CA GLY A 294 3.33 -6.60 3.76
C GLY A 294 3.68 -5.32 4.49
N ASP A 295 2.73 -4.38 4.57
CA ASP A 295 3.01 -3.07 5.16
C ASP A 295 3.07 -3.08 6.70
N SER A 296 2.69 -4.18 7.35
CA SER A 296 2.75 -4.34 8.80
C SER A 296 4.17 -4.38 9.38
N VAL A 297 5.18 -4.66 8.54
CA VAL A 297 6.52 -5.02 9.01
C VAL A 297 7.57 -3.93 8.79
N ALA A 298 8.61 -3.94 9.61
CA ALA A 298 9.87 -3.26 9.35
C ALA A 298 10.64 -4.08 8.31
N LEU A 299 10.75 -3.57 7.07
CA LEU A 299 11.52 -4.24 6.02
C LEU A 299 13.01 -4.01 6.23
N ASP A 300 13.79 -5.08 6.19
CA ASP A 300 15.23 -5.01 5.99
C ASP A 300 15.58 -4.90 4.50
N GLY A 301 16.82 -4.51 4.20
CA GLY A 301 17.32 -4.42 2.84
C GLY A 301 17.91 -3.04 2.50
N PRO A 302 18.10 -2.75 1.21
CA PRO A 302 18.78 -1.53 0.75
C PRO A 302 17.97 -0.26 1.07
N ASP A 303 18.64 0.90 1.12
CA ASP A 303 18.02 2.19 1.47
C ASP A 303 16.88 2.61 0.54
N TRP A 304 16.89 2.11 -0.70
CA TRP A 304 15.85 2.37 -1.68
C TRP A 304 14.63 1.42 -1.54
N ARG A 305 14.67 0.45 -0.64
CA ARG A 305 13.55 -0.49 -0.43
C ARG A 305 12.23 0.24 -0.24
N ALA A 306 11.16 -0.33 -0.78
CA ALA A 306 9.83 0.24 -0.69
C ALA A 306 8.79 -0.85 -0.45
N LYS A 307 7.78 -0.54 0.34
CA LYS A 307 6.60 -1.38 0.51
C LYS A 307 5.71 -1.25 -0.72
N GLN A 308 5.48 -2.36 -1.39
CA GLN A 308 4.67 -2.42 -2.61
C GLN A 308 3.77 -3.65 -2.61
N GLY A 309 2.66 -3.60 -3.36
CA GLY A 309 1.70 -4.69 -3.43
C GLY A 309 2.32 -6.02 -3.88
N HIS A 310 3.21 -6.00 -4.90
CA HIS A 310 3.87 -7.22 -5.37
C HIS A 310 4.84 -7.82 -4.33
N ILE A 311 5.56 -7.00 -3.56
CA ILE A 311 6.39 -7.49 -2.45
C ILE A 311 5.52 -8.11 -1.36
N ALA A 312 4.39 -7.49 -1.03
CA ALA A 312 3.43 -8.04 -0.08
C ALA A 312 2.90 -9.42 -0.53
N GLU A 313 2.63 -9.61 -1.83
CA GLU A 313 2.25 -10.91 -2.38
C GLU A 313 3.39 -11.93 -2.37
N VAL A 314 4.63 -11.52 -2.69
CA VAL A 314 5.81 -12.40 -2.57
C VAL A 314 5.98 -12.87 -1.14
N MET A 315 5.93 -11.97 -0.16
CA MET A 315 5.99 -12.32 1.26
C MET A 315 4.90 -13.32 1.64
N GLY A 316 3.67 -13.11 1.16
CA GLY A 316 2.55 -14.03 1.40
C GLY A 316 2.79 -15.44 0.84
N ARG A 317 3.34 -15.56 -0.38
CA ARG A 317 3.70 -16.85 -1.00
C ARG A 317 4.83 -17.54 -0.24
N ASN A 318 5.85 -16.78 0.14
CA ASN A 318 7.00 -17.29 0.88
C ASN A 318 6.55 -17.82 2.24
N VAL A 319 5.74 -17.06 2.99
CA VAL A 319 5.19 -17.51 4.28
C VAL A 319 4.34 -18.77 4.12
N ALA A 320 3.49 -18.85 3.09
CA ALA A 320 2.73 -20.07 2.83
C ALA A 320 3.64 -21.28 2.54
N THR A 321 4.76 -21.05 1.85
CA THR A 321 5.78 -22.10 1.61
C THR A 321 6.52 -22.46 2.89
N ASN A 322 6.95 -21.45 3.65
CA ASN A 322 7.68 -21.65 4.90
C ASN A 322 6.85 -22.44 5.93
N ILE A 323 5.57 -22.10 6.09
CA ILE A 323 4.65 -22.86 6.96
C ILE A 323 4.54 -24.32 6.50
N ASP A 324 4.32 -24.56 5.19
CA ASP A 324 4.21 -25.93 4.67
C ASP A 324 5.50 -26.75 4.88
N GLU A 325 6.67 -26.16 4.64
CA GLU A 325 7.96 -26.82 4.90
C GLU A 325 8.16 -27.11 6.41
N MET A 326 7.81 -26.14 7.27
CA MET A 326 7.87 -26.32 8.73
C MET A 326 6.97 -27.46 9.19
N THR A 327 5.75 -27.57 8.68
CA THR A 327 4.81 -28.65 9.06
C THR A 327 5.28 -30.04 8.62
N ARG A 328 6.20 -30.12 7.65
CA ARG A 328 6.84 -31.34 7.17
C ARG A 328 8.16 -31.64 7.90
N GLY A 329 8.59 -30.76 8.82
CA GLY A 329 9.88 -30.90 9.50
C GLY A 329 11.10 -30.56 8.61
N HIS A 330 10.89 -29.80 7.53
CA HIS A 330 11.98 -29.37 6.66
C HIS A 330 12.56 -28.04 7.15
N GLU A 331 13.88 -27.88 7.04
CA GLU A 331 14.59 -26.64 7.40
C GLU A 331 14.56 -25.56 6.29
N ARG A 332 14.17 -25.95 5.08
CA ARG A 332 14.13 -25.03 3.94
C ARG A 332 13.18 -23.84 4.21
N ARG A 333 13.67 -22.63 3.94
CA ARG A 333 12.91 -21.38 4.05
C ARG A 333 13.11 -20.51 2.81
N GLU A 334 12.04 -19.84 2.39
CA GLU A 334 12.08 -18.87 1.30
C GLU A 334 12.17 -17.44 1.88
N SER A 335 13.23 -16.72 1.48
CA SER A 335 13.48 -15.33 1.90
C SER A 335 12.83 -14.33 0.96
N TYR A 336 12.29 -13.21 1.52
CA TYR A 336 11.76 -12.10 0.71
C TYR A 336 12.86 -11.16 0.21
N ILE A 337 14.02 -11.13 0.83
CA ILE A 337 15.10 -10.17 0.55
C ILE A 337 15.52 -10.21 -0.92
N HIS A 338 15.65 -11.41 -1.50
CA HIS A 338 16.05 -11.59 -2.89
C HIS A 338 15.02 -11.09 -3.92
N HIS A 339 13.81 -10.79 -3.48
CA HIS A 339 12.72 -10.29 -4.31
C HIS A 339 12.54 -8.78 -4.20
N LEU A 340 13.32 -8.11 -3.33
CA LEU A 340 13.22 -6.66 -3.18
C LEU A 340 13.61 -5.96 -4.49
N ASN A 341 12.66 -5.22 -5.02
CA ASN A 341 12.82 -4.36 -6.18
C ASN A 341 11.72 -3.28 -6.14
N ILE A 342 11.89 -2.23 -6.93
CA ILE A 342 10.79 -1.32 -7.24
C ILE A 342 10.29 -1.68 -8.64
N LEU A 343 9.05 -2.06 -8.73
CA LEU A 343 8.36 -2.35 -9.98
C LEU A 343 7.03 -1.60 -10.00
N CYS A 344 6.89 -0.62 -10.88
CA CYS A 344 5.69 0.20 -10.94
C CYS A 344 5.42 0.62 -12.39
N VAL A 345 4.15 0.59 -12.77
CA VAL A 345 3.64 1.29 -13.96
C VAL A 345 2.95 2.55 -13.45
N MET A 346 3.62 3.70 -13.56
CA MET A 346 3.13 4.99 -13.12
C MET A 346 2.31 5.62 -14.25
N ASP A 347 1.00 5.70 -14.06
CA ASP A 347 0.05 6.20 -15.04
C ASP A 347 0.03 7.73 -15.11
N GLY A 348 -0.04 8.29 -16.31
CA GLY A 348 -0.07 9.74 -16.57
C GLY A 348 -1.38 10.20 -17.23
N GLY A 349 -2.41 9.35 -17.28
CA GLY A 349 -3.72 9.66 -17.88
C GLY A 349 -3.79 9.57 -19.40
N ASN A 350 -2.66 9.61 -20.11
CA ASN A 350 -2.57 9.44 -21.58
C ASN A 350 -1.39 8.55 -21.99
N GLY A 351 -0.80 7.89 -21.05
CA GLY A 351 0.36 7.01 -21.14
C GLY A 351 0.85 6.70 -19.75
N ALA A 352 1.93 5.95 -19.64
CA ALA A 352 2.54 5.63 -18.36
C ALA A 352 4.07 5.66 -18.46
N SER A 353 4.72 5.52 -17.33
CA SER A 353 6.14 5.23 -17.24
C SER A 353 6.35 3.94 -16.47
N PHE A 354 7.13 3.03 -17.02
CA PHE A 354 7.58 1.85 -16.31
C PHE A 354 8.79 2.22 -15.46
N VAL A 355 8.66 2.05 -14.16
CA VAL A 355 9.72 2.29 -13.18
C VAL A 355 10.21 0.95 -12.67
N PHE A 356 11.49 0.71 -12.80
CA PHE A 356 12.16 -0.46 -12.27
C PHE A 356 13.41 -0.05 -11.52
N ARG A 357 13.65 -0.63 -10.34
CA ARG A 357 14.89 -0.49 -9.57
C ARG A 357 15.24 -1.78 -8.84
N ASN A 358 16.52 -2.10 -8.90
CA ASN A 358 17.15 -3.13 -8.07
C ASN A 358 18.54 -2.63 -7.61
N ASP A 359 19.37 -3.51 -7.07
CA ASP A 359 20.73 -3.18 -6.60
C ASP A 359 21.66 -2.68 -7.72
N LYS A 360 21.37 -3.01 -8.98
CA LYS A 360 22.15 -2.55 -10.15
C LYS A 360 21.77 -1.14 -10.60
N GLY A 361 20.72 -0.55 -10.05
CA GLY A 361 20.25 0.81 -10.35
C GLY A 361 18.79 0.90 -10.70
N GLY A 362 18.33 2.15 -10.94
CA GLY A 362 16.97 2.46 -11.31
C GLY A 362 16.84 2.92 -12.75
N LYS A 363 15.75 2.55 -13.41
CA LYS A 363 15.37 2.99 -14.76
C LYS A 363 13.92 3.40 -14.79
N MET A 364 13.64 4.45 -15.57
CA MET A 364 12.28 4.88 -15.88
C MET A 364 12.13 4.91 -17.41
N ILE A 365 11.20 4.13 -17.94
CA ILE A 365 10.99 3.94 -19.38
C ILE A 365 9.59 4.47 -19.71
N PRO A 366 9.47 5.51 -20.56
CA PRO A 366 8.16 5.99 -21.00
C PRO A 366 7.44 4.91 -21.83
N LEU A 367 6.16 4.71 -21.52
CA LEU A 367 5.25 3.82 -22.25
C LEU A 367 4.02 4.64 -22.70
N PRO A 368 4.15 5.43 -23.76
CA PRO A 368 3.04 6.27 -24.25
C PRO A 368 1.89 5.35 -24.70
N ILE A 369 0.66 5.73 -24.33
CA ILE A 369 -0.60 5.01 -24.67
C ILE A 369 -0.66 3.60 -24.08
N VAL A 370 0.25 2.71 -24.47
CA VAL A 370 0.26 1.29 -24.09
C VAL A 370 0.36 1.11 -22.57
N GLY A 371 1.12 1.95 -21.87
CA GLY A 371 1.31 1.85 -20.42
C GLY A 371 0.01 2.03 -19.62
N HIS A 372 -0.86 2.93 -20.04
CA HIS A 372 -2.18 3.11 -19.44
C HIS A 372 -3.04 1.83 -19.55
N TRP A 373 -3.13 1.26 -20.75
CA TRP A 373 -3.85 0.02 -20.97
C TRP A 373 -3.23 -1.19 -20.27
N LEU A 374 -1.90 -1.21 -20.18
CA LEU A 374 -1.19 -2.26 -19.46
C LEU A 374 -1.60 -2.28 -17.97
N LYS A 375 -1.67 -1.12 -17.33
CA LYS A 375 -2.07 -1.01 -15.94
C LYS A 375 -3.56 -1.35 -15.74
N LYS A 376 -4.43 -0.93 -16.65
CA LYS A 376 -5.85 -1.34 -16.63
C LYS A 376 -6.00 -2.87 -16.78
N GLY A 377 -5.26 -3.46 -17.72
CA GLY A 377 -5.21 -4.91 -17.92
C GLY A 377 -4.71 -5.64 -16.69
N TRP A 378 -3.72 -5.08 -15.98
CA TRP A 378 -3.27 -5.64 -14.71
C TRP A 378 -4.37 -5.60 -13.64
N GLY A 379 -5.12 -4.52 -13.53
CA GLY A 379 -6.25 -4.43 -12.58
C GLY A 379 -7.32 -5.50 -12.85
N TRP A 380 -7.68 -5.68 -14.12
CA TRP A 380 -8.56 -6.76 -14.55
C TRP A 380 -7.98 -8.16 -14.24
N TYR A 381 -6.69 -8.37 -14.51
CA TYR A 381 -5.98 -9.59 -14.18
C TYR A 381 -5.98 -9.84 -12.67
N CYS A 382 -5.65 -8.84 -11.87
CA CYS A 382 -5.63 -8.93 -10.41
C CYS A 382 -6.99 -9.42 -9.87
N ARG A 383 -8.10 -8.78 -10.27
CA ARG A 383 -9.45 -9.18 -9.90
C ARG A 383 -9.74 -10.64 -10.26
N ASN A 384 -9.56 -11.00 -11.54
CA ASN A 384 -9.96 -12.32 -12.04
C ASN A 384 -9.07 -13.46 -11.52
N SER A 385 -7.79 -13.19 -11.30
CA SER A 385 -6.87 -14.17 -10.73
C SER A 385 -7.14 -14.43 -9.23
N LYS A 386 -7.52 -13.40 -8.47
CA LYS A 386 -7.96 -13.57 -7.06
C LYS A 386 -9.26 -14.36 -6.97
N LEU A 387 -10.19 -14.16 -7.90
CA LEU A 387 -11.43 -14.94 -8.01
C LEU A 387 -11.22 -16.36 -8.58
N GLY A 388 -10.00 -16.78 -8.88
CA GLY A 388 -9.71 -18.10 -9.45
C GLY A 388 -10.23 -18.33 -10.88
N LYS A 389 -10.71 -17.26 -11.56
CA LYS A 389 -11.24 -17.34 -12.94
C LYS A 389 -10.14 -17.53 -13.99
N ILE A 390 -8.94 -17.06 -13.70
CA ILE A 390 -7.75 -17.19 -14.54
C ILE A 390 -6.55 -17.63 -13.70
N PRO A 391 -5.56 -18.31 -14.29
CA PRO A 391 -4.35 -18.72 -13.58
C PRO A 391 -3.58 -17.52 -13.03
N ARG A 392 -2.96 -17.69 -11.85
CA ARG A 392 -2.00 -16.72 -11.32
C ARG A 392 -0.65 -16.93 -11.98
N VAL A 393 -0.11 -15.84 -12.55
CA VAL A 393 1.21 -15.83 -13.15
C VAL A 393 2.25 -15.53 -12.06
N PRO A 394 3.32 -16.30 -11.92
CA PRO A 394 4.38 -16.03 -10.96
C PRO A 394 4.97 -14.63 -11.15
N GLY A 395 5.08 -13.86 -10.06
CA GLY A 395 5.67 -12.51 -10.07
C GLY A 395 4.77 -11.37 -10.54
N MET A 396 3.48 -11.65 -10.83
CA MET A 396 2.49 -10.64 -11.20
C MET A 396 1.37 -10.53 -10.18
#